data_bfeaa5dde1ef70881f72803e5870fa4d
#
_entry.id   bfeaa5dde1ef70881f72803e5870fa4d
#
_cell.length_a   1.000
_cell.length_b   1.000
_cell.length_c   1.000
_cell.angle_alpha   90.00
_cell.angle_beta   90.00
_cell.angle_gamma   90.00
#
_symmetry.space_group_name_H-M   'P 1'
#
loop_
_entity.id
_entity.type
_entity.pdbx_description
1 polymer ?
#
loop_
_entity_poly.entity_id
_entity_poly.type
_entity_poly.pdbx_seq_one_letter_code
_entity_poly.pdbx_strand_id
1 'polypeptide(L)'
;IKLIKMSDGFVYFIQEESGNIKIGFSEKHPKGRLKDFQTGNSNKLNLLGYIEGTYQDEYNLHHEFSQERIRESEWFRSSPRLKIRIKELLEESLEDKKSEIKVLNQDLYNGEYKDGLYHGQGTYTHSNGDIYEGDWKEGKRHGHGTYIESEGDKYVGGWKEGKKHGQGTNIGSEWDKYVGGWKEDEEHGLGTKTWSDGDIYEGDWKEGKRNGQGTFTSPDGFKYVGEWKDGKEHGQG
;
A
#
# COMPACT_ATOMS: atom_id res chain seq x y z
N ILE A 1 10.15 -20.49 3.10
CA ILE A 1 10.47 -19.06 2.89
C ILE A 1 10.98 -18.97 1.46
N LYS A 2 10.12 -18.56 0.50
CA LYS A 2 10.54 -18.26 -0.86
C LYS A 2 11.31 -16.95 -0.78
N LEU A 3 12.60 -16.95 -1.03
CA LEU A 3 13.39 -15.72 -1.17
C LEU A 3 12.72 -14.88 -2.25
N ILE A 4 12.27 -13.68 -1.90
CA ILE A 4 11.82 -12.69 -2.87
C ILE A 4 13.02 -12.40 -3.76
N LYS A 5 12.96 -12.83 -5.03
CA LYS A 5 13.99 -12.51 -6.01
C LYS A 5 13.90 -11.00 -6.25
N MET A 6 14.86 -10.23 -5.73
CA MET A 6 14.93 -8.80 -6.03
C MET A 6 15.23 -8.67 -7.52
N SER A 7 14.29 -8.12 -8.27
CA SER A 7 14.52 -7.78 -9.68
C SER A 7 15.17 -6.40 -9.75
N ASP A 8 16.22 -6.28 -10.56
CA ASP A 8 16.90 -5.00 -10.77
C ASP A 8 16.28 -4.23 -11.97
N GLY A 9 15.28 -4.83 -12.63
CA GLY A 9 14.63 -4.27 -13.81
C GLY A 9 13.77 -5.29 -14.56
N PHE A 10 13.81 -5.20 -15.88
CA PHE A 10 12.95 -5.98 -16.77
C PHE A 10 13.74 -6.61 -17.90
N VAL A 11 13.54 -7.90 -18.14
CA VAL A 11 13.94 -8.55 -19.41
C VAL A 11 12.74 -8.44 -20.36
N TYR A 12 12.97 -7.85 -21.54
CA TYR A 12 11.93 -7.59 -22.52
C TYR A 12 12.17 -8.32 -23.84
N PHE A 13 11.09 -8.58 -24.57
CA PHE A 13 11.07 -9.25 -25.84
C PHE A 13 10.39 -8.35 -26.87
N ILE A 14 11.13 -7.92 -27.90
CA ILE A 14 10.62 -7.06 -28.98
C ILE A 14 10.76 -7.82 -30.30
N GLN A 15 9.69 -7.83 -31.10
CA GLN A 15 9.73 -8.40 -32.45
C GLN A 15 9.69 -7.30 -33.50
N GLU A 16 10.58 -7.40 -34.48
CA GLU A 16 10.55 -6.57 -35.69
C GLU A 16 9.65 -7.20 -36.77
N GLU A 17 9.31 -6.40 -37.79
CA GLU A 17 8.42 -6.80 -38.89
C GLU A 17 8.95 -7.98 -39.68
N SER A 18 10.26 -8.16 -39.79
CA SER A 18 10.93 -9.32 -40.40
C SER A 18 10.75 -10.62 -39.62
N GLY A 19 10.21 -10.53 -38.41
CA GLY A 19 9.98 -11.66 -37.51
C GLY A 19 11.10 -11.90 -36.47
N ASN A 20 12.28 -11.29 -36.62
CA ASN A 20 13.36 -11.44 -35.65
C ASN A 20 12.96 -10.88 -34.28
N ILE A 21 13.52 -11.45 -33.22
CA ILE A 21 13.18 -11.11 -31.84
C ILE A 21 14.43 -10.56 -31.13
N LYS A 22 14.29 -9.41 -30.48
CA LYS A 22 15.29 -8.84 -29.58
C LYS A 22 14.98 -9.28 -28.17
N ILE A 23 16.00 -9.75 -27.46
CA ILE A 23 15.98 -9.96 -26.00
C ILE A 23 16.87 -8.87 -25.40
N GLY A 24 16.39 -8.14 -24.42
CA GLY A 24 17.16 -7.08 -23.78
C GLY A 24 16.75 -6.83 -22.36
N PHE A 25 17.62 -6.18 -21.60
CA PHE A 25 17.38 -5.77 -20.21
C PHE A 25 17.21 -4.25 -20.11
N SER A 26 16.41 -3.81 -19.15
CA SER A 26 16.23 -2.39 -18.83
C SER A 26 15.84 -2.21 -17.36
N GLU A 27 16.50 -1.31 -16.65
CA GLU A 27 16.10 -0.84 -15.34
C GLU A 27 14.79 -0.05 -15.38
N LYS A 28 14.44 0.50 -16.55
CA LYS A 28 13.20 1.25 -16.78
C LYS A 28 12.16 0.38 -17.48
N HIS A 29 10.90 0.68 -17.22
CA HIS A 29 9.77 -0.06 -17.79
C HIS A 29 9.85 -0.14 -19.34
N PRO A 30 9.71 -1.34 -19.95
CA PRO A 30 10.00 -1.58 -21.39
C PRO A 30 9.15 -0.79 -22.39
N LYS A 31 7.95 -0.35 -22.02
CA LYS A 31 7.11 0.50 -22.89
C LYS A 31 7.80 1.82 -23.29
N GLY A 32 8.59 2.41 -22.37
CA GLY A 32 9.41 3.58 -22.68
C GLY A 32 10.53 3.25 -23.65
N ARG A 33 11.24 2.15 -23.42
CA ARG A 33 12.35 1.67 -24.28
C ARG A 33 11.88 1.33 -25.69
N LEU A 34 10.69 0.74 -25.86
CA LEU A 34 10.14 0.48 -27.21
C LEU A 34 10.03 1.77 -28.03
N LYS A 35 9.60 2.88 -27.42
CA LYS A 35 9.51 4.18 -28.08
C LYS A 35 10.88 4.69 -28.53
N ASP A 36 11.89 4.55 -27.67
CA ASP A 36 13.27 4.95 -27.97
C ASP A 36 13.83 4.14 -29.15
N PHE A 37 13.65 2.81 -29.16
CA PHE A 37 14.07 1.93 -30.25
C PHE A 37 13.33 2.21 -31.55
N GLN A 38 12.04 2.49 -31.50
CA GLN A 38 11.24 2.78 -32.69
C GLN A 38 11.70 4.08 -33.38
N THR A 39 12.15 5.08 -32.62
CA THR A 39 12.61 6.37 -33.15
C THR A 39 13.84 6.21 -34.05
N GLY A 40 14.70 5.22 -33.80
CA GLY A 40 15.90 4.93 -34.59
C GLY A 40 15.75 3.80 -35.61
N ASN A 41 14.56 3.18 -35.73
CA ASN A 41 14.35 2.01 -36.57
C ASN A 41 13.22 2.24 -37.57
N SER A 42 13.52 1.99 -38.85
CA SER A 42 12.56 2.11 -39.98
C SER A 42 11.53 0.98 -39.97
N ASN A 43 11.83 -0.16 -39.36
CA ASN A 43 10.91 -1.29 -39.23
C ASN A 43 9.99 -1.13 -38.02
N LYS A 44 8.75 -1.57 -38.18
CA LYS A 44 7.81 -1.56 -37.07
C LYS A 44 8.23 -2.57 -35.98
N LEU A 45 8.31 -2.09 -34.76
CA LEU A 45 8.66 -2.89 -33.58
C LEU A 45 7.42 -3.17 -32.73
N ASN A 46 7.24 -4.41 -32.31
CA ASN A 46 6.16 -4.84 -31.45
C ASN A 46 6.72 -5.42 -30.14
N LEU A 47 6.27 -4.92 -28.99
CA LEU A 47 6.61 -5.51 -27.70
C LEU A 47 5.78 -6.80 -27.53
N LEU A 48 6.45 -7.96 -27.51
CA LEU A 48 5.82 -9.25 -27.24
C LEU A 48 5.46 -9.38 -25.76
N GLY A 49 6.29 -8.87 -24.86
CA GLY A 49 6.12 -8.87 -23.42
C GLY A 49 7.41 -8.57 -22.67
N TYR A 50 7.33 -8.64 -21.36
CA TYR A 50 8.48 -8.49 -20.46
C TYR A 50 8.23 -9.26 -19.17
N ILE A 51 9.31 -9.64 -18.49
CA ILE A 51 9.31 -10.22 -17.15
C ILE A 51 10.15 -9.35 -16.22
N GLU A 52 9.86 -9.35 -14.93
CA GLU A 52 10.78 -8.80 -13.94
C GLU A 52 12.00 -9.72 -13.84
N GLY A 53 13.21 -9.13 -13.81
CA GLY A 53 14.43 -9.89 -13.83
C GLY A 53 15.68 -9.03 -13.72
N THR A 54 16.82 -9.67 -13.89
CA THR A 54 18.15 -9.08 -13.78
C THR A 54 18.87 -9.10 -15.12
N TYR A 55 19.98 -8.36 -15.24
CA TYR A 55 20.90 -8.49 -16.36
C TYR A 55 21.41 -9.94 -16.55
N GLN A 56 21.54 -10.70 -15.46
CA GLN A 56 21.95 -12.10 -15.53
C GLN A 56 20.88 -12.99 -16.18
N ASP A 57 19.60 -12.69 -15.99
CA ASP A 57 18.51 -13.41 -16.66
C ASP A 57 18.51 -13.16 -18.16
N GLU A 58 18.76 -11.94 -18.63
CA GLU A 58 19.00 -11.63 -20.05
C GLU A 58 20.20 -12.39 -20.60
N TYR A 59 21.33 -12.34 -19.91
CA TYR A 59 22.54 -13.06 -20.31
C TYR A 59 22.31 -14.56 -20.46
N ASN A 60 21.60 -15.16 -19.53
CA ASN A 60 21.26 -16.59 -19.56
C ASN A 60 20.40 -16.93 -20.79
N LEU A 61 19.42 -16.10 -21.14
CA LEU A 61 18.60 -16.28 -22.33
C LEU A 61 19.42 -16.11 -23.61
N HIS A 62 20.35 -15.14 -23.66
CA HIS A 62 21.27 -14.98 -24.79
C HIS A 62 22.16 -16.22 -24.99
N HIS A 63 22.58 -16.83 -23.90
CA HIS A 63 23.38 -18.07 -23.93
C HIS A 63 22.51 -19.27 -24.36
N GLU A 64 21.30 -19.41 -23.83
CA GLU A 64 20.36 -20.46 -24.17
C GLU A 64 20.02 -20.47 -25.67
N PHE A 65 19.85 -19.28 -26.28
CA PHE A 65 19.49 -19.10 -27.68
C PHE A 65 20.66 -18.67 -28.59
N SER A 66 21.87 -18.98 -28.19
CA SER A 66 23.10 -18.58 -28.93
C SER A 66 23.11 -19.05 -30.37
N GLN A 67 22.48 -20.16 -30.72
CA GLN A 67 22.38 -20.66 -32.09
C GLN A 67 21.40 -19.87 -32.97
N GLU A 68 20.37 -19.28 -32.37
CA GLU A 68 19.40 -18.41 -33.03
C GLU A 68 19.94 -16.96 -33.17
N ARG A 69 21.01 -16.59 -32.46
CA ARG A 69 21.56 -15.24 -32.40
C ARG A 69 22.03 -14.77 -33.76
N ILE A 70 21.64 -13.56 -34.15
CA ILE A 70 22.05 -12.94 -35.41
C ILE A 70 23.36 -12.20 -35.19
N ARG A 71 24.48 -12.84 -35.56
CA ARG A 71 25.85 -12.34 -35.32
C ARG A 71 26.03 -12.01 -33.82
N GLU A 72 26.83 -11.01 -33.50
CA GLU A 72 27.05 -10.54 -32.12
C GLU A 72 26.01 -9.46 -31.68
N SER A 73 24.78 -9.59 -32.12
CA SER A 73 23.71 -8.63 -31.79
C SER A 73 22.81 -9.13 -30.68
N GLU A 74 21.92 -8.29 -30.20
CA GLU A 74 20.84 -8.66 -29.27
C GLU A 74 19.58 -9.20 -29.99
N TRP A 75 19.69 -9.49 -31.30
CA TRP A 75 18.64 -9.98 -32.18
C TRP A 75 18.80 -11.48 -32.42
N PHE A 76 17.70 -12.19 -32.45
CA PHE A 76 17.59 -13.64 -32.61
C PHE A 76 16.63 -13.98 -33.76
N ARG A 77 16.97 -15.01 -34.55
CA ARG A 77 16.03 -15.58 -35.51
C ARG A 77 14.87 -16.17 -34.76
N SER A 78 13.64 -15.87 -35.19
CA SER A 78 12.44 -16.39 -34.63
C SER A 78 12.33 -17.89 -34.88
N SER A 79 12.70 -18.71 -33.91
CA SER A 79 12.48 -20.16 -33.93
C SER A 79 11.23 -20.54 -33.13
N PRO A 80 10.60 -21.69 -33.43
CA PRO A 80 9.52 -22.21 -32.59
C PRO A 80 9.93 -22.39 -31.13
N ARG A 81 11.16 -22.85 -30.87
CA ARG A 81 11.72 -23.03 -29.54
C ARG A 81 11.80 -21.69 -28.78
N LEU A 82 12.32 -20.64 -29.41
CA LEU A 82 12.41 -19.30 -28.79
C LEU A 82 11.02 -18.74 -28.49
N LYS A 83 10.05 -18.88 -29.41
CA LYS A 83 8.68 -18.41 -29.20
C LYS A 83 7.99 -19.13 -28.05
N ILE A 84 8.15 -20.45 -27.97
CA ILE A 84 7.58 -21.27 -26.88
C ILE A 84 8.19 -20.81 -25.55
N ARG A 85 9.50 -20.66 -25.47
CA ARG A 85 10.16 -20.24 -24.22
C ARG A 85 9.74 -18.85 -23.77
N ILE A 86 9.60 -17.89 -24.68
CA ILE A 86 9.07 -16.56 -24.36
C ILE A 86 7.65 -16.67 -23.80
N LYS A 87 6.79 -17.48 -24.43
CA LYS A 87 5.42 -17.68 -23.95
C LYS A 87 5.40 -18.27 -22.54
N GLU A 88 6.19 -19.31 -22.28
CA GLU A 88 6.33 -19.92 -20.94
C GLU A 88 6.77 -18.91 -19.91
N LEU A 89 7.82 -18.11 -20.18
CA LEU A 89 8.31 -17.09 -19.26
C LEU A 89 7.25 -16.01 -18.94
N LEU A 90 6.48 -15.60 -19.92
CA LEU A 90 5.40 -14.63 -19.73
C LEU A 90 4.24 -15.23 -18.92
N GLU A 91 3.90 -16.50 -19.14
CA GLU A 91 2.87 -17.24 -18.37
C GLU A 91 3.33 -17.46 -16.93
N GLU A 92 4.57 -17.90 -16.70
CA GLU A 92 5.18 -18.05 -15.36
C GLU A 92 5.15 -16.71 -14.59
N SER A 93 5.53 -15.61 -15.22
CA SER A 93 5.47 -14.27 -14.63
C SER A 93 4.05 -13.83 -14.27
N LEU A 94 3.05 -14.19 -15.07
CA LEU A 94 1.64 -13.90 -14.78
C LEU A 94 1.11 -14.73 -13.60
N GLU A 95 1.49 -16.01 -13.52
CA GLU A 95 1.09 -16.85 -12.38
C GLU A 95 1.77 -16.43 -11.07
N ASP A 96 3.04 -16.01 -11.12
CA ASP A 96 3.73 -15.45 -9.96
C ASP A 96 3.02 -14.17 -9.49
N LYS A 97 2.67 -13.25 -10.39
CA LYS A 97 1.89 -12.03 -10.05
C LYS A 97 0.50 -12.36 -9.52
N LYS A 98 -0.20 -13.33 -10.08
CA LYS A 98 -1.49 -13.78 -9.54
C LYS A 98 -1.34 -14.36 -8.13
N SER A 99 -0.27 -15.10 -7.86
CA SER A 99 0.01 -15.63 -6.53
C SER A 99 0.35 -14.53 -5.52
N GLU A 100 1.11 -13.51 -5.93
CA GLU A 100 1.39 -12.32 -5.13
C GLU A 100 0.12 -11.51 -4.84
N ILE A 101 -0.71 -11.25 -5.86
CA ILE A 101 -2.03 -10.61 -5.70
C ILE A 101 -2.91 -11.42 -4.76
N LYS A 102 -2.89 -12.76 -4.86
CA LYS A 102 -3.66 -13.62 -3.94
C LYS A 102 -3.16 -13.53 -2.51
N VAL A 103 -1.85 -13.40 -2.29
CA VAL A 103 -1.26 -13.18 -0.95
C VAL A 103 -1.60 -11.78 -0.45
N LEU A 104 -1.52 -10.75 -1.30
CA LEU A 104 -1.89 -9.37 -0.96
C LEU A 104 -3.40 -9.21 -0.69
N ASN A 105 -4.24 -10.09 -1.23
CA ASN A 105 -5.69 -10.09 -1.02
C ASN A 105 -6.13 -11.05 0.11
N GLN A 106 -5.22 -11.46 1.00
CA GLN A 106 -5.52 -12.25 2.18
C GLN A 106 -5.20 -11.45 3.43
N ASP A 107 -6.08 -11.60 4.41
CA ASP A 107 -5.81 -11.12 5.75
C ASP A 107 -4.64 -11.92 6.36
N LEU A 108 -3.67 -11.22 6.91
CA LEU A 108 -2.45 -11.82 7.49
C LEU A 108 -2.30 -11.42 8.94
N TYR A 109 -2.09 -12.39 9.81
CA TYR A 109 -1.72 -12.14 11.20
C TYR A 109 -0.34 -12.69 11.50
N ASN A 110 0.49 -11.84 12.09
CA ASN A 110 1.81 -12.19 12.60
C ASN A 110 1.91 -11.77 14.08
N GLY A 111 1.83 -12.72 14.97
CA GLY A 111 1.82 -12.44 16.42
C GLY A 111 1.54 -13.67 17.26
N GLU A 112 1.23 -13.43 18.52
CA GLU A 112 0.99 -14.47 19.50
C GLU A 112 -0.43 -15.06 19.37
N TYR A 113 -0.55 -16.36 19.68
CA TYR A 113 -1.83 -17.07 19.74
C TYR A 113 -2.03 -17.69 21.11
N LYS A 114 -3.27 -17.69 21.58
CA LYS A 114 -3.71 -18.46 22.74
C LYS A 114 -5.06 -19.11 22.42
N ASP A 115 -5.14 -20.42 22.62
CA ASP A 115 -6.33 -21.22 22.33
C ASP A 115 -6.87 -21.03 20.89
N GLY A 116 -5.95 -20.84 19.91
CA GLY A 116 -6.26 -20.62 18.50
C GLY A 116 -6.75 -19.21 18.16
N LEU A 117 -6.80 -18.29 19.12
CA LEU A 117 -7.20 -16.89 18.92
C LEU A 117 -5.99 -15.97 19.01
N TYR A 118 -6.03 -14.83 18.31
CA TYR A 118 -5.02 -13.77 18.41
C TYR A 118 -4.92 -13.31 19.86
N HIS A 119 -3.71 -13.22 20.38
CA HIS A 119 -3.44 -12.86 21.76
C HIS A 119 -2.07 -12.17 21.89
N GLY A 120 -1.82 -11.46 23.04
CA GLY A 120 -0.55 -10.79 23.25
C GLY A 120 -0.26 -9.72 22.20
N GLN A 121 1.01 -9.65 21.73
CA GLN A 121 1.42 -8.70 20.68
C GLN A 121 1.24 -9.29 19.30
N GLY A 122 0.79 -8.47 18.35
CA GLY A 122 0.67 -8.93 16.97
C GLY A 122 0.31 -7.83 15.97
N THR A 123 0.68 -8.10 14.72
CA THR A 123 0.36 -7.27 13.56
C THR A 123 -0.66 -7.99 12.70
N TYR A 124 -1.76 -7.32 12.39
CA TYR A 124 -2.77 -7.79 11.46
C TYR A 124 -2.81 -6.88 10.24
N THR A 125 -2.62 -7.46 9.07
CA THR A 125 -2.74 -6.77 7.79
C THR A 125 -4.00 -7.27 7.11
N HIS A 126 -4.94 -6.36 6.88
CA HIS A 126 -6.15 -6.64 6.13
C HIS A 126 -5.87 -6.72 4.62
N SER A 127 -6.68 -7.47 3.91
CA SER A 127 -6.60 -7.60 2.44
C SER A 127 -6.82 -6.28 1.68
N ASN A 128 -7.46 -5.29 2.30
CA ASN A 128 -7.59 -3.93 1.75
C ASN A 128 -6.36 -3.04 2.00
N GLY A 129 -5.35 -3.52 2.74
CA GLY A 129 -4.12 -2.79 3.08
C GLY A 129 -4.12 -2.11 4.43
N ASP A 130 -5.22 -2.15 5.19
CA ASP A 130 -5.22 -1.62 6.55
C ASP A 130 -4.33 -2.46 7.46
N ILE A 131 -3.68 -1.81 8.42
CA ILE A 131 -2.75 -2.48 9.34
C ILE A 131 -3.12 -2.13 10.79
N TYR A 132 -3.22 -3.15 11.62
CA TYR A 132 -3.22 -2.99 13.07
C TYR A 132 -1.98 -3.63 13.69
N GLU A 133 -1.28 -2.89 14.52
CA GLU A 133 -0.15 -3.37 15.32
C GLU A 133 -0.38 -3.01 16.80
N GLY A 134 -0.39 -4.02 17.67
CA GLY A 134 -0.64 -3.79 19.09
C GLY A 134 -1.09 -5.01 19.86
N ASP A 135 -1.76 -4.76 20.99
CA ASP A 135 -2.25 -5.79 21.90
C ASP A 135 -3.50 -6.48 21.36
N TRP A 136 -3.55 -7.80 21.56
CA TRP A 136 -4.68 -8.66 21.22
C TRP A 136 -5.15 -9.46 22.44
N LYS A 137 -6.44 -9.63 22.52
CA LYS A 137 -7.06 -10.49 23.53
C LYS A 137 -8.26 -11.22 22.94
N GLU A 138 -8.22 -12.56 22.99
CA GLU A 138 -9.35 -13.41 22.53
C GLU A 138 -9.81 -13.04 21.10
N GLY A 139 -8.85 -12.85 20.17
CA GLY A 139 -9.10 -12.50 18.77
C GLY A 139 -9.49 -11.05 18.50
N LYS A 140 -9.50 -10.18 19.53
CA LYS A 140 -9.90 -8.77 19.39
C LYS A 140 -8.76 -7.82 19.72
N ARG A 141 -8.70 -6.68 19.03
CA ARG A 141 -7.82 -5.55 19.39
C ARG A 141 -8.12 -5.14 20.83
N HIS A 142 -7.06 -5.01 21.64
CA HIS A 142 -7.20 -4.70 23.06
C HIS A 142 -5.99 -3.87 23.52
N GLY A 143 -5.99 -3.37 24.79
CA GLY A 143 -4.84 -2.69 25.36
C GLY A 143 -4.42 -1.45 24.57
N HIS A 144 -3.18 -1.44 24.03
CA HIS A 144 -2.64 -0.34 23.24
C HIS A 144 -2.27 -0.80 21.82
N GLY A 145 -2.52 0.06 20.83
CA GLY A 145 -2.17 -0.27 19.45
C GLY A 145 -2.28 0.88 18.47
N THR A 146 -1.69 0.66 17.32
CA THR A 146 -1.72 1.54 16.15
C THR A 146 -2.57 0.91 15.05
N TYR A 147 -3.50 1.67 14.50
CA TYR A 147 -4.27 1.30 13.31
C TYR A 147 -3.98 2.30 12.20
N ILE A 148 -3.65 1.82 11.03
CA ILE A 148 -3.35 2.62 9.84
C ILE A 148 -4.28 2.12 8.74
N GLU A 149 -5.10 3.01 8.21
CA GLU A 149 -5.94 2.75 7.05
C GLU A 149 -5.14 2.91 5.76
N SER A 150 -5.46 2.13 4.75
CA SER A 150 -4.79 2.16 3.44
C SER A 150 -4.84 3.55 2.78
N GLU A 151 -5.83 4.37 3.12
CA GLU A 151 -6.01 5.75 2.63
C GLU A 151 -5.21 6.78 3.45
N GLY A 152 -4.53 6.35 4.52
CA GLY A 152 -3.57 7.17 5.28
C GLY A 152 -4.06 7.65 6.64
N ASP A 153 -5.30 7.38 7.02
CA ASP A 153 -5.80 7.69 8.37
C ASP A 153 -5.07 6.83 9.40
N LYS A 154 -4.71 7.43 10.53
CA LYS A 154 -3.95 6.75 11.58
C LYS A 154 -4.54 7.00 12.96
N TYR A 155 -4.74 5.92 13.70
CA TYR A 155 -5.06 5.97 15.13
C TYR A 155 -3.96 5.34 15.96
N VAL A 156 -3.56 5.99 17.04
CA VAL A 156 -2.65 5.45 18.05
C VAL A 156 -3.28 5.64 19.44
N GLY A 157 -3.55 4.57 20.14
CA GLY A 157 -4.19 4.70 21.44
C GLY A 157 -4.74 3.41 22.03
N GLY A 158 -5.65 3.56 22.97
CA GLY A 158 -6.29 2.47 23.68
C GLY A 158 -7.34 1.73 22.87
N TRP A 159 -7.43 0.42 23.09
CA TRP A 159 -8.39 -0.47 22.47
C TRP A 159 -9.08 -1.37 23.50
N LYS A 160 -10.33 -1.62 23.32
CA LYS A 160 -11.11 -2.54 24.16
C LYS A 160 -12.14 -3.27 23.32
N GLU A 161 -12.12 -4.62 23.36
CA GLU A 161 -13.06 -5.47 22.63
C GLU A 161 -13.16 -5.12 21.12
N GLY A 162 -12.04 -4.76 20.49
CA GLY A 162 -11.95 -4.40 19.07
C GLY A 162 -12.24 -2.93 18.75
N LYS A 163 -12.62 -2.10 19.73
CA LYS A 163 -13.02 -0.70 19.56
C LYS A 163 -11.99 0.27 20.16
N LYS A 164 -11.87 1.47 19.59
CA LYS A 164 -11.09 2.58 20.17
C LYS A 164 -11.67 2.92 21.56
N HIS A 165 -10.79 3.01 22.56
CA HIS A 165 -11.20 3.24 23.95
C HIS A 165 -10.07 3.85 24.78
N GLY A 166 -10.40 4.64 25.83
CA GLY A 166 -9.38 5.29 26.67
C GLY A 166 -8.78 6.51 25.99
N GLN A 167 -7.46 6.72 26.10
CA GLN A 167 -6.78 7.84 25.46
C GLN A 167 -6.23 7.45 24.09
N GLY A 168 -6.31 8.36 23.12
CA GLY A 168 -5.76 8.12 21.78
C GLY A 168 -5.65 9.36 20.93
N THR A 169 -4.87 9.20 19.85
CA THR A 169 -4.68 10.21 18.80
C THR A 169 -5.15 9.64 17.49
N ASN A 170 -6.05 10.34 16.81
CA ASN A 170 -6.42 10.09 15.42
C ASN A 170 -5.86 11.19 14.53
N ILE A 171 -5.29 10.83 13.40
CA ILE A 171 -4.81 11.75 12.36
C ILE A 171 -5.46 11.30 11.07
N GLY A 172 -6.30 12.16 10.50
CA GLY A 172 -6.93 11.94 9.21
C GLY A 172 -5.96 12.24 8.05
N SER A 173 -6.22 11.64 6.90
CA SER A 173 -5.45 11.83 5.66
C SER A 173 -5.39 13.31 5.22
N GLU A 174 -6.40 14.09 5.54
CA GLU A 174 -6.48 15.53 5.29
C GLU A 174 -5.87 16.39 6.43
N TRP A 175 -5.12 15.76 7.35
CA TRP A 175 -4.45 16.39 8.49
C TRP A 175 -5.36 16.84 9.63
N ASP A 176 -6.64 16.48 9.62
CA ASP A 176 -7.49 16.59 10.79
C ASP A 176 -6.90 15.75 11.93
N LYS A 177 -6.79 16.33 13.12
CA LYS A 177 -6.19 15.63 14.26
C LYS A 177 -7.09 15.73 15.49
N TYR A 178 -7.34 14.58 16.12
CA TYR A 178 -7.95 14.52 17.43
C TYR A 178 -7.02 13.88 18.45
N VAL A 179 -6.87 14.48 19.60
CA VAL A 179 -6.12 13.96 20.75
C VAL A 179 -7.02 14.01 21.97
N GLY A 180 -7.38 12.86 22.53
CA GLY A 180 -8.28 12.89 23.68
C GLY A 180 -8.83 11.51 24.05
N GLY A 181 -9.94 11.55 24.77
CA GLY A 181 -10.66 10.36 25.22
C GLY A 181 -11.47 9.71 24.10
N TRP A 182 -11.58 8.39 24.17
CA TRP A 182 -12.33 7.54 23.25
C TRP A 182 -13.21 6.55 24.01
N LYS A 183 -14.39 6.29 23.52
CA LYS A 183 -15.30 5.28 24.04
C LYS A 183 -16.12 4.67 22.90
N GLU A 184 -16.00 3.34 22.72
CA GLU A 184 -16.76 2.59 21.71
C GLU A 184 -16.62 3.17 20.28
N ASP A 185 -15.38 3.52 19.86
CA ASP A 185 -14.98 4.16 18.60
C ASP A 185 -15.31 5.64 18.46
N GLU A 186 -15.95 6.26 19.46
CA GLU A 186 -16.35 7.66 19.42
C GLU A 186 -15.50 8.55 20.34
N GLU A 187 -15.27 9.81 19.94
CA GLU A 187 -14.63 10.84 20.74
C GLU A 187 -15.43 11.06 22.02
N HIS A 188 -14.78 11.02 23.19
CA HIS A 188 -15.46 11.09 24.48
C HIS A 188 -14.58 11.65 25.59
N GLY A 189 -15.17 12.39 26.55
CA GLY A 189 -14.44 13.04 27.64
C GLY A 189 -13.66 14.26 27.14
N LEU A 190 -12.53 14.57 27.75
CA LEU A 190 -11.71 15.72 27.33
C LEU A 190 -10.91 15.39 26.07
N GLY A 191 -10.85 16.35 25.15
CA GLY A 191 -10.07 16.21 23.92
C GLY A 191 -9.89 17.50 23.15
N THR A 192 -8.86 17.50 22.31
CA THR A 192 -8.53 18.60 21.37
C THR A 192 -8.66 18.10 19.94
N LYS A 193 -9.45 18.79 19.15
CA LYS A 193 -9.54 18.57 17.70
C LYS A 193 -8.99 19.77 16.96
N THR A 194 -8.10 19.51 16.03
CA THR A 194 -7.56 20.49 15.10
C THR A 194 -8.00 20.06 13.70
N TRP A 195 -8.67 20.94 12.98
CA TRP A 195 -9.07 20.71 11.60
C TRP A 195 -8.01 21.21 10.61
N SER A 196 -8.07 20.71 9.40
CA SER A 196 -7.11 21.04 8.33
C SER A 196 -7.12 22.53 7.93
N ASP A 197 -8.22 23.24 8.14
CA ASP A 197 -8.33 24.70 7.97
C ASP A 197 -7.71 25.51 9.11
N GLY A 198 -7.23 24.84 10.16
CA GLY A 198 -6.60 25.43 11.33
C GLY A 198 -7.55 25.76 12.48
N ASP A 199 -8.83 25.43 12.37
CA ASP A 199 -9.76 25.52 13.49
C ASP A 199 -9.34 24.56 14.60
N ILE A 200 -9.54 24.99 15.86
CA ILE A 200 -9.21 24.20 17.06
C ILE A 200 -10.39 24.21 18.02
N TYR A 201 -10.76 23.03 18.49
CA TYR A 201 -11.63 22.89 19.64
C TYR A 201 -10.94 22.13 20.75
N GLU A 202 -10.99 22.67 21.94
CA GLU A 202 -10.49 22.06 23.18
C GLU A 202 -11.62 22.05 24.22
N GLY A 203 -12.05 20.86 24.67
CA GLY A 203 -13.16 20.76 25.61
C GLY A 203 -13.71 19.36 25.76
N ASP A 204 -14.95 19.32 26.24
CA ASP A 204 -15.68 18.06 26.48
C ASP A 204 -16.29 17.51 25.19
N TRP A 205 -16.23 16.19 25.08
CA TRP A 205 -16.79 15.40 23.99
C TRP A 205 -17.74 14.32 24.50
N LYS A 206 -18.80 14.10 23.79
CA LYS A 206 -19.75 13.00 24.08
C LYS A 206 -20.29 12.44 22.77
N GLU A 207 -20.11 11.13 22.57
CA GLU A 207 -20.63 10.41 21.41
C GLU A 207 -20.24 11.12 20.10
N GLY A 208 -18.92 11.42 19.93
CA GLY A 208 -18.36 12.09 18.76
C GLY A 208 -18.72 13.56 18.57
N LYS A 209 -19.39 14.19 19.55
CA LYS A 209 -19.86 15.57 19.46
C LYS A 209 -19.27 16.43 20.56
N ARG A 210 -18.97 17.72 20.23
CA ARG A 210 -18.66 18.73 21.23
C ARG A 210 -19.83 18.87 22.22
N ASN A 211 -19.53 18.78 23.53
CA ASN A 211 -20.54 18.77 24.58
C ASN A 211 -19.93 19.32 25.87
N GLY A 212 -20.73 19.90 26.79
CA GLY A 212 -20.18 20.46 28.03
C GLY A 212 -19.40 21.75 27.82
N GLN A 213 -18.29 21.94 28.54
CA GLN A 213 -17.47 23.14 28.45
C GLN A 213 -16.39 23.00 27.37
N GLY A 214 -16.16 24.08 26.61
CA GLY A 214 -15.10 24.06 25.59
C GLY A 214 -14.76 25.41 25.00
N THR A 215 -13.58 25.44 24.40
CA THR A 215 -13.07 26.60 23.66
C THR A 215 -12.93 26.24 22.20
N PHE A 216 -13.51 27.02 21.34
CA PHE A 216 -13.28 27.01 19.89
C PHE A 216 -12.48 28.22 19.50
N THR A 217 -11.49 28.04 18.62
CA THR A 217 -10.67 29.13 18.09
C THR A 217 -10.43 28.87 16.59
N SER A 218 -10.62 29.90 15.77
CA SER A 218 -10.30 29.84 14.35
C SER A 218 -9.11 30.75 13.98
N PRO A 219 -8.42 30.48 12.86
CA PRO A 219 -7.23 31.23 12.46
C PRO A 219 -7.46 32.73 12.18
N ASP A 220 -8.70 33.11 11.85
CA ASP A 220 -9.12 34.51 11.66
C ASP A 220 -9.25 35.31 12.98
N GLY A 221 -9.06 34.62 14.11
CA GLY A 221 -9.12 35.22 15.45
C GLY A 221 -10.47 35.09 16.14
N PHE A 222 -11.46 34.45 15.53
CA PHE A 222 -12.70 34.16 16.24
C PHE A 222 -12.44 33.17 17.37
N LYS A 223 -13.02 33.44 18.55
CA LYS A 223 -12.93 32.59 19.73
C LYS A 223 -14.25 32.54 20.47
N TYR A 224 -14.73 31.33 20.75
CA TYR A 224 -15.85 31.07 21.63
C TYR A 224 -15.39 30.25 22.82
N VAL A 225 -15.75 30.66 24.02
CA VAL A 225 -15.51 29.94 25.27
C VAL A 225 -16.84 29.81 26.02
N GLY A 226 -17.37 28.60 26.13
CA GLY A 226 -18.68 28.44 26.72
C GLY A 226 -19.20 27.01 26.68
N GLU A 227 -20.51 26.89 26.84
CA GLU A 227 -21.19 25.60 26.81
C GLU A 227 -21.46 25.12 25.38
N TRP A 228 -21.34 23.81 25.19
CA TRP A 228 -21.61 23.12 23.94
C TRP A 228 -22.65 22.02 24.15
N LYS A 229 -23.54 21.82 23.20
CA LYS A 229 -24.52 20.76 23.19
C LYS A 229 -24.73 20.23 21.80
N ASP A 230 -24.58 18.90 21.63
CA ASP A 230 -24.79 18.21 20.35
C ASP A 230 -24.00 18.86 19.19
N GLY A 231 -22.76 19.29 19.45
CA GLY A 231 -21.85 19.90 18.48
C GLY A 231 -22.06 21.40 18.23
N LYS A 232 -23.01 22.04 18.91
CA LYS A 232 -23.34 23.46 18.75
C LYS A 232 -23.05 24.27 20.01
N GLU A 233 -22.74 25.54 19.84
CA GLU A 233 -22.68 26.52 20.94
C GLU A 233 -24.04 26.56 21.66
N HIS A 234 -23.99 26.59 22.99
CA HIS A 234 -25.17 26.56 23.83
C HIS A 234 -24.99 27.42 25.08
N GLY A 235 -26.11 27.99 25.60
CA GLY A 235 -26.07 28.81 26.81
C GLY A 235 -25.36 30.17 26.59
N GLN A 236 -24.67 30.63 27.66
CA GLN A 236 -23.87 31.84 27.60
C GLN A 236 -22.41 31.48 27.28
N GLY A 237 -21.80 32.23 26.37
CA GLY A 237 -20.39 32.15 25.97
C GLY A 237 -19.73 33.51 25.98
#